data_d1d7281133d5e6efe8cb29a57f7ff1d1
#
_entry.id   d1d7281133d5e6efe8cb29a57f7ff1d1
#
_cell.length_a   1.000
_cell.length_b   1.000
_cell.length_c   1.000
_cell.angle_alpha   90.00
_cell.angle_beta   90.00
_cell.angle_gamma   90.00
#
_symmetry.space_group_name_H-M   'P 1'
#
loop_
_entity.id
_entity.type
_entity.pdbx_description
1 polymer ?
#
loop_
_entity_poly.entity_id
_entity_poly.type
_entity_poly.pdbx_seq_one_letter_code
_entity_poly.pdbx_strand_id
1 'polypeptide(L)'
;VLGAGAEMGPLRALLRWGATVAAVDLPRPDIWRRLVDEAQASPGRLLVPARPGEEPLEQRAGVNLIEEVGRAADWVADLPGPIVIGNYVYADGATNVRVSAAVDLLTQRVRGQRPTDDVALAFLATPTDVFAVPGEAVAASVRNYAERRTSKLLRVPLRTLTGGRLLQRNYRPGEDPGINDSVVLQQGPNYLLAKRLQRWRAATARAEGTLVSFKVAPPTRTRSVVKNRALAAAYAGAHRFGIEVFEPGTSNTLMAALLMHDLSTGSPTRGHPWQDEAYAAVHGGLWRAAYDPRSALGLAAILGFGSAR
;
A
#
# COMPACT_ATOMS: atom_id res chain seq x y z
N VAL A 1 -11.73 -0.65 9.12
CA VAL A 1 -11.08 -0.46 7.81
C VAL A 1 -11.57 0.85 7.21
N LEU A 2 -10.70 1.85 7.12
CA LEU A 2 -10.95 3.14 6.49
C LEU A 2 -10.61 3.04 4.99
N GLY A 3 -11.56 3.39 4.12
CA GLY A 3 -11.51 3.06 2.69
C GLY A 3 -11.87 1.59 2.44
N ALA A 4 -12.98 1.14 3.00
CA ALA A 4 -13.40 -0.26 2.99
C ALA A 4 -13.63 -0.83 1.58
N GLY A 5 -14.04 0.01 0.63
CA GLY A 5 -14.19 -0.35 -0.78
C GLY A 5 -12.91 -0.32 -1.60
N ALA A 6 -11.76 0.03 -1.00
CA ALA A 6 -10.48 0.09 -1.71
C ALA A 6 -10.05 -1.30 -2.23
N GLU A 7 -9.54 -1.33 -3.46
CA GLU A 7 -9.14 -2.57 -4.14
C GLU A 7 -8.01 -3.31 -3.39
N MET A 8 -7.11 -2.56 -2.75
CA MET A 8 -5.98 -3.10 -1.99
C MET A 8 -6.29 -3.28 -0.50
N GLY A 9 -7.53 -3.01 -0.06
CA GLY A 9 -7.94 -3.18 1.34
C GLY A 9 -8.08 -4.64 1.74
N PRO A 10 -7.89 -4.98 3.03
CA PRO A 10 -7.92 -6.35 3.52
C PRO A 10 -9.33 -6.88 3.78
N LEU A 11 -10.38 -6.07 3.64
CA LEU A 11 -11.74 -6.35 4.08
C LEU A 11 -12.24 -7.72 3.62
N ARG A 12 -12.10 -8.01 2.33
CA ARG A 12 -12.55 -9.27 1.73
C ARG A 12 -11.90 -10.50 2.38
N ALA A 13 -10.59 -10.47 2.56
CA ALA A 13 -9.86 -11.56 3.18
C ALA A 13 -10.25 -11.73 4.66
N LEU A 14 -10.36 -10.61 5.40
CA LEU A 14 -10.74 -10.61 6.81
C LEU A 14 -12.16 -11.18 7.02
N LEU A 15 -13.14 -10.77 6.21
CA LEU A 15 -14.50 -11.32 6.27
C LEU A 15 -14.51 -12.83 5.99
N ARG A 16 -13.77 -13.31 5.00
CA ARG A 16 -13.64 -14.74 4.69
C ARG A 16 -13.00 -15.54 5.80
N TRP A 17 -12.17 -14.92 6.62
CA TRP A 17 -11.54 -15.54 7.78
C TRP A 17 -12.37 -15.40 9.06
N GLY A 18 -13.60 -14.89 8.99
CA GLY A 18 -14.52 -14.80 10.10
C GLY A 18 -14.31 -13.58 11.00
N ALA A 19 -13.53 -12.59 10.59
CA ALA A 19 -13.29 -11.39 11.38
C ALA A 19 -14.53 -10.49 11.46
N THR A 20 -14.64 -9.73 12.54
CA THR A 20 -15.55 -8.58 12.62
C THR A 20 -14.85 -7.36 12.06
N VAL A 21 -15.39 -6.78 10.98
CA VAL A 21 -14.82 -5.66 10.28
C VAL A 21 -15.74 -4.45 10.37
N ALA A 22 -15.28 -3.40 11.08
CA ALA A 22 -15.92 -2.08 11.06
C ALA A 22 -15.46 -1.34 9.79
N ALA A 23 -16.36 -1.14 8.84
CA ALA A 23 -16.07 -0.58 7.53
C ALA A 23 -16.47 0.90 7.46
N VAL A 24 -15.55 1.75 7.00
CA VAL A 24 -15.78 3.18 6.76
C VAL A 24 -15.45 3.48 5.31
N ASP A 25 -16.43 4.02 4.58
CA ASP A 25 -16.28 4.50 3.20
C ASP A 25 -17.31 5.59 2.90
N LEU A 26 -17.21 6.20 1.73
CA LEU A 26 -18.12 7.23 1.27
C LEU A 26 -19.59 6.76 1.30
N PRO A 27 -20.58 7.67 1.53
CA PRO A 27 -22.00 7.34 1.53
C PRO A 27 -22.53 7.15 0.09
N ARG A 28 -22.05 6.12 -0.57
CA ARG A 28 -22.38 5.75 -1.96
C ARG A 28 -23.00 4.36 -2.01
N PRO A 29 -24.27 4.23 -2.44
CA PRO A 29 -24.98 2.95 -2.44
C PRO A 29 -24.30 1.83 -3.23
N ASP A 30 -23.60 2.15 -4.32
CA ASP A 30 -22.85 1.18 -5.12
C ASP A 30 -21.69 0.52 -4.37
N ILE A 31 -21.01 1.28 -3.50
CA ILE A 31 -19.96 0.75 -2.62
C ILE A 31 -20.59 -0.19 -1.59
N TRP A 32 -21.61 0.28 -0.90
CA TRP A 32 -22.21 -0.47 0.23
C TRP A 32 -22.93 -1.72 -0.21
N ARG A 33 -23.64 -1.72 -1.35
CA ARG A 33 -24.24 -2.93 -1.91
C ARG A 33 -23.18 -4.01 -2.10
N ARG A 34 -22.06 -3.69 -2.74
CA ARG A 34 -20.97 -4.65 -2.94
C ARG A 34 -20.38 -5.15 -1.62
N LEU A 35 -20.19 -4.27 -0.62
CA LEU A 35 -19.63 -4.66 0.68
C LEU A 35 -20.60 -5.54 1.50
N VAL A 36 -21.90 -5.25 1.43
CA VAL A 36 -22.95 -6.07 2.06
C VAL A 36 -23.03 -7.43 1.39
N ASP A 37 -23.03 -7.51 0.06
CA ASP A 37 -23.02 -8.78 -0.68
C ASP A 37 -21.80 -9.64 -0.30
N GLU A 38 -20.61 -9.04 -0.20
CA GLU A 38 -19.39 -9.73 0.23
C GLU A 38 -19.49 -10.24 1.68
N ALA A 39 -20.07 -9.45 2.57
CA ALA A 39 -20.27 -9.85 3.97
C ALA A 39 -21.28 -10.99 4.09
N GLN A 40 -22.38 -10.96 3.35
CA GLN A 40 -23.39 -12.01 3.32
C GLN A 40 -22.83 -13.34 2.79
N ALA A 41 -21.87 -13.27 1.86
CA ALA A 41 -21.20 -14.45 1.30
C ALA A 41 -20.00 -14.93 2.15
N SER A 42 -19.79 -14.38 3.35
CA SER A 42 -18.61 -14.63 4.19
C SER A 42 -19.02 -14.99 5.62
N PRO A 43 -18.23 -15.77 6.38
CA PRO A 43 -18.52 -16.09 7.78
C PRO A 43 -18.26 -14.91 8.74
N GLY A 44 -17.61 -13.85 8.29
CA GLY A 44 -17.29 -12.67 9.08
C GLY A 44 -18.49 -11.74 9.30
N ARG A 45 -18.28 -10.70 10.10
CA ARG A 45 -19.31 -9.70 10.45
C ARG A 45 -18.88 -8.32 9.94
N LEU A 46 -19.83 -7.61 9.32
CA LEU A 46 -19.62 -6.24 8.84
C LEU A 46 -20.37 -5.26 9.74
N LEU A 47 -19.65 -4.31 10.34
CA LEU A 47 -20.22 -3.18 11.06
C LEU A 47 -20.08 -1.94 10.18
N VAL A 48 -21.15 -1.15 10.09
CA VAL A 48 -21.19 0.03 9.21
C VAL A 48 -21.76 1.25 9.94
N PRO A 49 -21.20 2.45 9.76
CA PRO A 49 -21.84 3.67 10.21
C PRO A 49 -23.04 3.94 9.29
N ALA A 50 -24.24 3.94 9.84
CA ALA A 50 -25.47 4.18 9.09
C ALA A 50 -26.30 5.28 9.73
N ARG A 51 -26.96 6.09 8.90
CA ARG A 51 -27.94 7.07 9.36
C ARG A 51 -29.23 6.34 9.78
N PRO A 52 -29.96 6.86 10.79
CA PRO A 52 -31.29 6.36 11.10
C PRO A 52 -32.23 6.49 9.87
N GLY A 53 -33.17 5.57 9.72
CA GLY A 53 -34.15 5.59 8.62
C GLY A 53 -34.64 4.18 8.29
N GLU A 54 -35.65 4.09 7.44
CA GLU A 54 -36.27 2.86 6.98
C GLU A 54 -35.75 2.38 5.61
N GLU A 55 -34.99 3.25 4.90
CA GLU A 55 -34.43 2.91 3.61
C GLU A 55 -33.41 1.75 3.75
N PRO A 56 -33.17 1.01 2.66
CA PRO A 56 -32.15 -0.06 2.64
C PRO A 56 -30.79 0.40 3.17
N LEU A 57 -30.08 -0.48 3.85
CA LEU A 57 -28.80 -0.17 4.52
C LEU A 57 -27.79 0.52 3.59
N GLU A 58 -27.69 0.08 2.35
CA GLU A 58 -26.76 0.62 1.37
C GLU A 58 -27.03 2.10 0.99
N GLN A 59 -28.24 2.60 1.24
CA GLN A 59 -28.59 4.00 1.02
C GLN A 59 -28.27 4.89 2.24
N ARG A 60 -28.19 4.30 3.43
CA ARG A 60 -27.97 4.98 4.70
C ARG A 60 -26.54 4.85 5.20
N ALA A 61 -25.82 3.84 4.74
CA ALA A 61 -24.47 3.55 5.19
C ALA A 61 -23.42 4.49 4.61
N GLY A 62 -22.35 4.69 5.38
CA GLY A 62 -21.20 5.46 4.97
C GLY A 62 -21.07 6.82 5.61
N VAL A 63 -19.86 7.37 5.53
CA VAL A 63 -19.51 8.69 6.07
C VAL A 63 -18.41 9.29 5.21
N ASN A 64 -18.53 10.58 4.91
CA ASN A 64 -17.48 11.33 4.24
C ASN A 64 -16.44 11.79 5.26
N LEU A 65 -15.28 11.13 5.26
CA LEU A 65 -14.20 11.42 6.22
C LEU A 65 -13.66 12.84 6.13
N ILE A 66 -13.77 13.52 4.99
CA ILE A 66 -13.31 14.90 4.84
C ILE A 66 -14.28 15.88 5.54
N GLU A 67 -15.57 15.59 5.51
CA GLU A 67 -16.62 16.48 6.01
C GLU A 67 -17.08 16.12 7.42
N GLU A 68 -17.02 14.83 7.77
CA GLU A 68 -17.60 14.28 8.99
C GLU A 68 -16.58 13.54 9.86
N VAL A 69 -15.29 13.92 9.80
CA VAL A 69 -14.20 13.21 10.49
C VAL A 69 -14.44 13.04 11.99
N GLY A 70 -15.02 14.04 12.66
CA GLY A 70 -15.35 13.98 14.09
C GLY A 70 -16.36 12.88 14.39
N ARG A 71 -17.47 12.83 13.64
CA ARG A 71 -18.52 11.82 13.80
C ARG A 71 -18.02 10.40 13.48
N ALA A 72 -17.17 10.28 12.46
CA ALA A 72 -16.52 9.02 12.14
C ALA A 72 -15.58 8.55 13.25
N ALA A 73 -14.82 9.47 13.84
CA ALA A 73 -13.91 9.15 14.94
C ALA A 73 -14.66 8.71 16.20
N ASP A 74 -15.73 9.40 16.56
CA ASP A 74 -16.57 9.03 17.71
C ASP A 74 -17.18 7.63 17.49
N TRP A 75 -17.75 7.35 16.32
CA TRP A 75 -18.27 6.02 15.98
C TRP A 75 -17.19 4.93 16.08
N VAL A 76 -15.96 5.19 15.61
CA VAL A 76 -14.85 4.22 15.73
C VAL A 76 -14.41 4.06 17.18
N ALA A 77 -14.39 5.15 17.98
CA ALA A 77 -14.01 5.11 19.38
C ALA A 77 -15.00 4.30 20.24
N ASP A 78 -16.28 4.29 19.86
CA ASP A 78 -17.35 3.58 20.56
C ASP A 78 -17.41 2.08 20.20
N LEU A 79 -16.60 1.58 19.28
CA LEU A 79 -16.56 0.16 18.94
C LEU A 79 -16.11 -0.69 20.14
N PRO A 80 -16.74 -1.84 20.40
CA PRO A 80 -16.40 -2.66 21.56
C PRO A 80 -15.06 -3.37 21.44
N GLY A 81 -14.35 -3.51 22.55
CA GLY A 81 -13.09 -4.25 22.68
C GLY A 81 -11.92 -3.61 21.94
N PRO A 82 -10.76 -4.28 21.89
CA PRO A 82 -9.60 -3.81 21.15
C PRO A 82 -9.86 -3.70 19.65
N ILE A 83 -9.34 -2.65 19.03
CA ILE A 83 -9.55 -2.36 17.61
C ILE A 83 -8.23 -2.21 16.84
N VAL A 84 -8.29 -2.48 15.56
CA VAL A 84 -7.22 -2.17 14.60
C VAL A 84 -7.74 -1.15 13.60
N ILE A 85 -7.14 0.04 13.58
CA ILE A 85 -7.47 1.08 12.59
C ILE A 85 -6.60 0.86 11.36
N GLY A 86 -7.21 0.33 10.29
CA GLY A 86 -6.54 0.10 9.02
C GLY A 86 -6.79 1.25 8.04
N ASN A 87 -5.73 1.91 7.58
CA ASN A 87 -5.80 3.03 6.65
C ASN A 87 -5.53 2.57 5.21
N TYR A 88 -6.59 2.45 4.43
CA TYR A 88 -6.55 2.03 3.02
C TYR A 88 -7.23 3.05 2.10
N VAL A 89 -7.46 4.27 2.59
CA VAL A 89 -8.10 5.32 1.80
C VAL A 89 -7.28 5.66 0.55
N TYR A 90 -7.99 5.91 -0.52
CA TYR A 90 -7.45 6.40 -1.78
C TYR A 90 -8.44 7.31 -2.47
N ALA A 91 -7.94 8.39 -3.04
CA ALA A 91 -8.69 9.28 -3.91
C ALA A 91 -7.76 9.89 -4.97
N ASP A 92 -8.32 10.48 -6.03
CA ASP A 92 -7.53 11.14 -7.05
C ASP A 92 -7.14 12.58 -6.63
N GLY A 93 -5.98 13.03 -7.08
CA GLY A 93 -5.53 14.42 -6.95
C GLY A 93 -5.42 14.91 -5.49
N ALA A 94 -5.79 16.17 -5.27
CA ALA A 94 -5.70 16.82 -3.96
C ALA A 94 -6.64 16.20 -2.91
N THR A 95 -7.73 15.56 -3.34
CA THR A 95 -8.65 14.85 -2.44
C THR A 95 -7.94 13.73 -1.70
N ASN A 96 -6.93 13.08 -2.31
CA ASN A 96 -6.15 12.03 -1.65
C ASN A 96 -5.38 12.56 -0.44
N VAL A 97 -4.79 13.75 -0.53
CA VAL A 97 -4.12 14.41 0.60
C VAL A 97 -5.13 14.78 1.68
N ARG A 98 -6.26 15.37 1.28
CA ARG A 98 -7.31 15.78 2.23
C ARG A 98 -7.88 14.61 3.03
N VAL A 99 -8.22 13.50 2.37
CA VAL A 99 -8.74 12.31 3.06
C VAL A 99 -7.65 11.64 3.91
N SER A 100 -6.39 11.64 3.48
CA SER A 100 -5.28 11.13 4.29
C SER A 100 -5.05 11.95 5.55
N ALA A 101 -5.17 13.28 5.48
CA ALA A 101 -5.10 14.16 6.64
C ALA A 101 -6.32 13.96 7.57
N ALA A 102 -7.52 13.79 7.02
CA ALA A 102 -8.71 13.49 7.81
C ALA A 102 -8.57 12.15 8.57
N VAL A 103 -8.05 11.12 7.92
CA VAL A 103 -7.77 9.82 8.57
C VAL A 103 -6.69 9.95 9.64
N ASP A 104 -5.68 10.78 9.43
CA ASP A 104 -4.66 11.04 10.45
C ASP A 104 -5.28 11.70 11.70
N LEU A 105 -6.14 12.69 11.50
CA LEU A 105 -6.89 13.36 12.58
C LEU A 105 -7.82 12.37 13.31
N LEU A 106 -8.58 11.54 12.56
CA LEU A 106 -9.41 10.48 13.15
C LEU A 106 -8.57 9.55 14.03
N THR A 107 -7.43 9.09 13.50
CA THR A 107 -6.54 8.17 14.22
C THR A 107 -6.04 8.78 15.52
N GLN A 108 -5.62 10.06 15.50
CA GLN A 108 -5.18 10.78 16.70
C GLN A 108 -6.31 10.90 17.72
N ARG A 109 -7.52 11.29 17.27
CA ARG A 109 -8.69 11.46 18.14
C ARG A 109 -9.08 10.14 18.82
N VAL A 110 -9.17 9.04 18.06
CA VAL A 110 -9.51 7.72 18.64
C VAL A 110 -8.45 7.25 19.62
N ARG A 111 -7.16 7.43 19.29
CA ARG A 111 -6.06 7.08 20.22
C ARG A 111 -6.07 7.93 21.49
N GLY A 112 -6.54 9.16 21.44
CA GLY A 112 -6.70 10.01 22.62
C GLY A 112 -7.91 9.65 23.50
N GLN A 113 -8.87 8.89 22.98
CA GLN A 113 -10.09 8.48 23.67
C GLN A 113 -10.05 7.03 24.20
N ARG A 114 -9.07 6.23 23.78
CA ARG A 114 -8.95 4.80 24.12
C ARG A 114 -7.60 4.50 24.76
N PRO A 115 -7.51 3.48 25.63
CA PRO A 115 -6.23 2.99 26.10
C PRO A 115 -5.29 2.61 24.96
N THR A 116 -3.99 2.85 25.11
CA THR A 116 -3.00 2.59 24.05
C THR A 116 -3.01 1.12 23.60
N ASP A 117 -3.16 0.20 24.54
CA ASP A 117 -3.17 -1.24 24.27
C ASP A 117 -4.46 -1.73 23.55
N ASP A 118 -5.51 -0.90 23.55
CA ASP A 118 -6.76 -1.20 22.88
C ASP A 118 -6.78 -0.74 21.42
N VAL A 119 -5.73 -0.07 20.93
CA VAL A 119 -5.67 0.46 19.58
C VAL A 119 -4.38 0.05 18.88
N ALA A 120 -4.49 -0.79 17.86
CA ALA A 120 -3.43 -1.03 16.90
C ALA A 120 -3.69 -0.28 15.58
N LEU A 121 -2.65 -0.01 14.83
CA LEU A 121 -2.74 0.66 13.54
C LEU A 121 -2.23 -0.24 12.41
N ALA A 122 -2.85 -0.13 11.24
CA ALA A 122 -2.43 -0.84 10.05
C ALA A 122 -2.33 0.10 8.83
N PHE A 123 -1.20 0.01 8.11
CA PHE A 123 -0.92 0.84 6.94
C PHE A 123 -0.39 0.01 5.79
N LEU A 124 -0.73 0.43 4.58
CA LEU A 124 -0.23 -0.15 3.35
C LEU A 124 0.48 0.91 2.51
N ALA A 125 1.82 0.87 2.52
CA ALA A 125 2.64 1.74 1.69
C ALA A 125 2.70 1.24 0.24
N THR A 126 3.00 2.16 -0.67
CA THR A 126 3.29 1.84 -2.07
C THR A 126 4.77 1.49 -2.25
N PRO A 127 5.13 0.55 -3.14
CA PRO A 127 6.53 0.31 -3.49
C PRO A 127 7.11 1.43 -4.36
N THR A 128 6.26 2.30 -4.92
CA THR A 128 6.65 3.39 -5.83
C THR A 128 6.91 4.70 -5.07
N ASP A 129 7.79 4.65 -4.09
CA ASP A 129 8.27 5.78 -3.28
C ASP A 129 9.79 5.62 -3.05
N VAL A 130 10.37 6.47 -2.23
CA VAL A 130 11.79 6.40 -1.83
C VAL A 130 11.90 5.67 -0.49
N PHE A 131 12.80 4.69 -0.44
CA PHE A 131 13.11 3.93 0.78
C PHE A 131 14.62 3.76 0.95
N ALA A 132 15.09 3.89 2.19
CA ALA A 132 16.38 3.35 2.55
C ALA A 132 16.24 1.83 2.70
N VAL A 133 17.21 1.07 2.20
CA VAL A 133 17.16 -0.41 2.19
C VAL A 133 18.45 -1.00 2.74
N PRO A 134 18.40 -2.16 3.42
CA PRO A 134 19.57 -2.76 4.05
C PRO A 134 20.56 -3.31 3.02
N GLY A 135 21.82 -3.39 3.42
CA GLY A 135 22.92 -3.89 2.57
C GLY A 135 22.67 -5.27 1.96
N GLU A 136 21.91 -6.15 2.63
CA GLU A 136 21.52 -7.44 2.07
C GLU A 136 20.62 -7.35 0.83
N ALA A 137 19.71 -6.36 0.79
CA ALA A 137 18.88 -6.08 -0.38
C ALA A 137 19.74 -5.49 -1.51
N VAL A 138 20.67 -4.59 -1.17
CA VAL A 138 21.67 -4.05 -2.10
C VAL A 138 22.50 -5.18 -2.69
N ALA A 139 23.06 -6.07 -1.86
CA ALA A 139 23.85 -7.20 -2.32
C ALA A 139 23.06 -8.15 -3.25
N ALA A 140 21.79 -8.40 -2.92
CA ALA A 140 20.91 -9.21 -3.78
C ALA A 140 20.68 -8.52 -5.14
N SER A 141 20.42 -7.23 -5.17
CA SER A 141 20.26 -6.44 -6.40
C SER A 141 21.54 -6.47 -7.26
N VAL A 142 22.71 -6.32 -6.63
CA VAL A 142 24.01 -6.37 -7.32
C VAL A 142 24.25 -7.74 -7.96
N ARG A 143 23.94 -8.84 -7.24
CA ARG A 143 23.99 -10.20 -7.81
C ARG A 143 23.04 -10.36 -8.99
N ASN A 144 21.78 -9.96 -8.84
CA ASN A 144 20.78 -10.03 -9.91
C ASN A 144 21.22 -9.26 -11.16
N TYR A 145 21.90 -8.13 -10.98
CA TYR A 145 22.46 -7.37 -12.09
C TYR A 145 23.61 -8.09 -12.79
N ALA A 146 24.48 -8.79 -12.03
CA ALA A 146 25.61 -9.53 -12.57
C ALA A 146 25.20 -10.82 -13.32
N GLU A 147 24.19 -11.52 -12.81
CA GLU A 147 23.72 -12.82 -13.32
C GLU A 147 22.93 -12.72 -14.64
N ARG A 148 22.40 -11.54 -14.99
CA ARG A 148 21.62 -11.31 -16.23
C ARG A 148 22.51 -11.31 -17.48
N ARG A 149 22.97 -12.49 -17.90
CA ARG A 149 23.89 -12.65 -19.05
C ARG A 149 23.30 -12.23 -20.39
N THR A 150 22.03 -12.59 -20.69
CA THR A 150 21.35 -12.28 -21.94
C THR A 150 21.14 -10.78 -22.17
N SER A 151 21.05 -10.00 -21.09
CA SER A 151 20.89 -8.55 -21.18
C SER A 151 22.19 -7.80 -21.44
N LYS A 152 23.37 -8.43 -21.30
CA LYS A 152 24.66 -7.74 -21.51
C LYS A 152 24.84 -7.27 -22.95
N LEU A 153 24.42 -8.09 -23.93
CA LEU A 153 24.53 -7.78 -25.38
C LEU A 153 23.64 -6.57 -25.78
N LEU A 154 22.48 -6.38 -25.12
CA LEU A 154 21.59 -5.27 -25.37
C LEU A 154 21.86 -4.08 -24.42
N ARG A 155 22.25 -4.36 -23.19
CA ARG A 155 22.47 -3.37 -22.16
C ARG A 155 23.65 -2.46 -22.45
N VAL A 156 24.77 -3.01 -22.92
CA VAL A 156 25.99 -2.21 -23.19
C VAL A 156 25.74 -1.20 -24.30
N PRO A 157 25.21 -1.58 -25.50
CA PRO A 157 24.88 -0.60 -26.54
C PRO A 157 23.85 0.43 -26.10
N LEU A 158 22.75 -0.01 -25.44
CA LEU A 158 21.69 0.90 -24.95
C LEU A 158 22.23 1.90 -23.93
N ARG A 159 23.08 1.44 -23.02
CA ARG A 159 23.69 2.32 -22.02
C ARG A 159 24.65 3.31 -22.65
N THR A 160 25.44 2.89 -23.63
CA THR A 160 26.40 3.77 -24.33
C THR A 160 25.67 4.81 -25.19
N LEU A 161 24.66 4.39 -25.96
CA LEU A 161 23.86 5.27 -26.81
C LEU A 161 23.01 6.28 -26.02
N THR A 162 22.63 5.95 -24.78
CA THR A 162 21.80 6.83 -23.94
C THR A 162 22.61 7.63 -22.91
N GLY A 163 23.95 7.63 -23.00
CA GLY A 163 24.81 8.31 -22.03
C GLY A 163 24.62 7.79 -20.60
N GLY A 164 24.33 6.50 -20.44
CA GLY A 164 24.17 5.86 -19.14
C GLY A 164 22.80 6.02 -18.49
N ARG A 165 21.81 6.62 -19.18
CA ARG A 165 20.48 6.91 -18.61
C ARG A 165 19.56 5.71 -18.49
N LEU A 166 19.69 4.70 -19.36
CA LEU A 166 18.89 3.50 -19.36
C LEU A 166 19.62 2.32 -18.70
N LEU A 167 18.87 1.45 -18.05
CA LEU A 167 19.34 0.22 -17.41
C LEU A 167 20.50 0.46 -16.43
N GLN A 168 20.37 1.50 -15.62
CA GLN A 168 21.30 1.78 -14.53
C GLN A 168 21.23 0.67 -13.48
N ARG A 169 22.31 0.49 -12.73
CA ARG A 169 22.26 -0.36 -11.53
C ARG A 169 21.35 0.29 -10.50
N ASN A 170 20.61 -0.51 -9.78
CA ASN A 170 19.74 -0.03 -8.70
C ASN A 170 20.58 0.60 -7.58
N TYR A 171 21.72 -0.02 -7.22
CA TYR A 171 22.65 0.49 -6.20
C TYR A 171 24.10 0.33 -6.63
N ARG A 172 25.00 1.04 -5.94
CA ARG A 172 26.43 0.77 -5.99
C ARG A 172 26.76 -0.43 -5.11
N PRO A 173 27.71 -1.30 -5.50
CA PRO A 173 28.15 -2.38 -4.64
C PRO A 173 28.68 -1.86 -3.29
N GLY A 174 28.23 -2.49 -2.19
CA GLY A 174 28.69 -2.18 -0.84
C GLY A 174 27.97 -1.00 -0.15
N GLU A 175 26.96 -0.40 -0.78
CA GLU A 175 26.12 0.59 -0.08
C GLU A 175 25.33 -0.07 1.05
N ASP A 176 25.33 0.54 2.25
CA ASP A 176 24.54 0.14 3.40
C ASP A 176 24.30 1.34 4.33
N PRO A 177 23.08 1.90 4.39
CA PRO A 177 21.92 1.55 3.55
C PRO A 177 22.06 2.02 2.11
N GLY A 178 21.41 1.31 1.18
CA GLY A 178 21.15 1.80 -0.15
C GLY A 178 19.89 2.66 -0.19
N ILE A 179 19.74 3.49 -1.24
CA ILE A 179 18.53 4.28 -1.48
C ILE A 179 17.80 3.74 -2.72
N ASN A 180 16.61 3.19 -2.52
CA ASN A 180 15.73 2.81 -3.61
C ASN A 180 14.81 3.97 -3.97
N ASP A 181 15.00 4.57 -5.14
CA ASP A 181 14.11 5.60 -5.70
C ASP A 181 13.24 4.99 -6.81
N SER A 182 12.06 4.53 -6.41
CA SER A 182 11.08 3.91 -7.31
C SER A 182 9.91 4.84 -7.64
N VAL A 183 10.06 6.14 -7.44
CA VAL A 183 9.00 7.13 -7.68
C VAL A 183 8.56 7.11 -9.15
N VAL A 184 7.26 6.96 -9.35
CA VAL A 184 6.60 7.06 -10.66
C VAL A 184 5.95 8.42 -10.78
N LEU A 185 6.55 9.31 -11.58
CA LEU A 185 6.11 10.71 -11.71
C LEU A 185 4.65 10.87 -12.15
N GLN A 186 4.12 9.90 -12.89
CA GLN A 186 2.72 9.87 -13.36
C GLN A 186 1.70 9.73 -12.22
N GLN A 187 2.12 9.28 -11.04
CA GLN A 187 1.26 9.22 -9.84
C GLN A 187 1.05 10.61 -9.21
N GLY A 188 1.94 11.55 -9.49
CA GLY A 188 1.87 12.93 -9.05
C GLY A 188 2.23 13.16 -7.58
N PRO A 189 2.48 14.43 -7.18
CA PRO A 189 2.96 14.77 -5.85
C PRO A 189 1.91 14.52 -4.74
N ASN A 190 0.63 14.68 -5.05
CA ASN A 190 -0.45 14.46 -4.08
C ASN A 190 -0.52 13.00 -3.62
N TYR A 191 -0.29 12.06 -4.52
CA TYR A 191 -0.24 10.64 -4.16
C TYR A 191 0.92 10.34 -3.21
N LEU A 192 2.10 10.84 -3.52
CA LEU A 192 3.29 10.66 -2.68
C LEU A 192 3.11 11.30 -1.30
N LEU A 193 2.58 12.52 -1.24
CA LEU A 193 2.34 13.21 0.03
C LEU A 193 1.33 12.43 0.90
N ALA A 194 0.22 11.98 0.31
CA ALA A 194 -0.77 11.17 1.01
C ALA A 194 -0.15 9.89 1.60
N LYS A 195 0.69 9.19 0.83
CA LYS A 195 1.40 8.00 1.32
C LYS A 195 2.43 8.31 2.41
N ARG A 196 3.12 9.45 2.33
CA ARG A 196 4.06 9.88 3.36
C ARG A 196 3.39 10.29 4.66
N LEU A 197 2.21 10.89 4.63
CA LEU A 197 1.40 11.12 5.84
C LEU A 197 1.14 9.81 6.60
N GLN A 198 0.80 8.74 5.87
CA GLN A 198 0.61 7.40 6.46
C GLN A 198 1.90 6.84 7.06
N ARG A 199 3.05 6.97 6.37
CA ARG A 199 4.37 6.55 6.86
C ARG A 199 4.76 7.30 8.14
N TRP A 200 4.57 8.61 8.16
CA TRP A 200 4.87 9.44 9.34
C TRP A 200 3.99 9.07 10.52
N ARG A 201 2.69 8.86 10.31
CA ARG A 201 1.80 8.38 11.37
C ARG A 201 2.22 7.02 11.90
N ALA A 202 2.58 6.09 11.02
CA ALA A 202 3.07 4.77 11.44
C ALA A 202 4.33 4.87 12.31
N ALA A 203 5.31 5.68 11.90
CA ALA A 203 6.55 5.87 12.64
C ALA A 203 6.33 6.53 14.01
N THR A 204 5.54 7.62 14.06
CA THR A 204 5.25 8.32 15.32
C THR A 204 4.44 7.46 16.29
N ALA A 205 3.39 6.78 15.81
CA ALA A 205 2.58 5.92 16.65
C ALA A 205 3.39 4.75 17.24
N ARG A 206 4.29 4.17 16.44
CA ARG A 206 5.21 3.11 16.91
C ARG A 206 6.17 3.62 17.96
N ALA A 207 6.75 4.82 17.78
CA ALA A 207 7.61 5.46 18.78
C ALA A 207 6.88 5.78 20.08
N GLU A 208 5.56 5.96 20.03
CA GLU A 208 4.67 6.16 21.18
C GLU A 208 4.16 4.85 21.80
N GLY A 209 4.68 3.70 21.37
CA GLY A 209 4.36 2.38 21.94
C GLY A 209 3.13 1.69 21.33
N THR A 210 2.47 2.28 20.33
CA THR A 210 1.32 1.64 19.68
C THR A 210 1.78 0.48 18.79
N LEU A 211 1.07 -0.65 18.83
CA LEU A 211 1.26 -1.75 17.88
C LEU A 211 0.92 -1.26 16.46
N VAL A 212 1.89 -1.30 15.55
CA VAL A 212 1.71 -0.84 14.17
C VAL A 212 2.09 -1.94 13.18
N SER A 213 1.13 -2.44 12.43
CA SER A 213 1.38 -3.23 11.22
C SER A 213 1.59 -2.28 10.04
N PHE A 214 2.81 -2.20 9.57
CA PHE A 214 3.17 -1.43 8.38
C PHE A 214 3.71 -2.38 7.32
N LYS A 215 3.07 -2.42 6.15
CA LYS A 215 3.52 -3.26 5.02
C LYS A 215 3.67 -2.42 3.76
N VAL A 216 4.66 -2.78 2.95
CA VAL A 216 4.82 -2.23 1.59
C VAL A 216 4.19 -3.21 0.61
N ALA A 217 3.22 -2.76 -0.18
CA ALA A 217 2.57 -3.60 -1.17
C ALA A 217 3.56 -4.05 -2.26
N PRO A 218 3.42 -5.24 -2.84
CA PRO A 218 4.12 -5.57 -4.07
C PRO A 218 3.62 -4.71 -5.24
N PRO A 219 4.38 -4.59 -6.33
CA PRO A 219 3.87 -4.04 -7.58
C PRO A 219 2.60 -4.79 -7.97
N THR A 220 1.47 -4.08 -8.08
CA THR A 220 0.15 -4.70 -8.25
C THR A 220 -0.60 -4.04 -9.40
N ARG A 221 -1.23 -4.84 -10.26
CA ARG A 221 -2.02 -4.41 -11.42
C ARG A 221 -3.40 -3.90 -11.00
N THR A 222 -3.43 -2.78 -10.25
CA THR A 222 -4.67 -2.16 -9.79
C THR A 222 -5.41 -1.43 -10.91
N ARG A 223 -6.70 -1.14 -10.70
CA ARG A 223 -7.52 -0.35 -11.64
C ARG A 223 -6.90 1.01 -11.98
N SER A 224 -6.26 1.66 -11.00
CA SER A 224 -5.59 2.95 -11.21
C SER A 224 -4.38 2.81 -12.14
N VAL A 225 -3.63 1.72 -12.07
CA VAL A 225 -2.54 1.39 -12.99
C VAL A 225 -3.07 1.12 -14.38
N VAL A 226 -4.14 0.32 -14.51
CA VAL A 226 -4.71 -0.09 -15.82
C VAL A 226 -5.32 1.09 -16.55
N LYS A 227 -5.90 2.07 -15.86
CA LYS A 227 -6.44 3.31 -16.46
C LYS A 227 -5.37 4.13 -17.20
N ASN A 228 -4.12 4.08 -16.76
CA ASN A 228 -3.01 4.76 -17.42
C ASN A 228 -2.31 3.79 -18.38
N ARG A 229 -2.53 3.97 -19.68
CA ARG A 229 -2.00 3.07 -20.73
C ARG A 229 -0.47 2.89 -20.67
N ALA A 230 0.28 3.92 -20.35
CA ALA A 230 1.73 3.84 -20.22
C ALA A 230 2.16 3.01 -19.01
N LEU A 231 1.48 3.19 -17.86
CA LEU A 231 1.72 2.38 -16.67
C LEU A 231 1.27 0.93 -16.88
N ALA A 232 0.12 0.70 -17.50
CA ALA A 232 -0.35 -0.64 -17.83
C ALA A 232 0.67 -1.40 -18.70
N ALA A 233 1.22 -0.74 -19.72
CA ALA A 233 2.28 -1.29 -20.56
C ALA A 233 3.57 -1.55 -19.77
N ALA A 234 3.99 -0.61 -18.92
CA ALA A 234 5.18 -0.77 -18.08
C ALA A 234 5.05 -1.98 -17.13
N TYR A 235 3.89 -2.15 -16.52
CA TYR A 235 3.61 -3.30 -15.66
C TYR A 235 3.59 -4.62 -16.45
N ALA A 236 3.01 -4.62 -17.66
CA ALA A 236 3.02 -5.79 -18.53
C ALA A 236 4.45 -6.21 -18.92
N GLY A 237 5.37 -5.25 -19.13
CA GLY A 237 6.76 -5.51 -19.48
C GLY A 237 7.71 -5.69 -18.28
N ALA A 238 7.27 -5.48 -17.04
CA ALA A 238 8.10 -5.44 -15.83
C ALA A 238 8.84 -6.78 -15.56
N HIS A 239 8.20 -7.91 -15.87
CA HIS A 239 8.77 -9.25 -15.72
C HIS A 239 10.10 -9.42 -16.48
N ARG A 240 10.27 -8.74 -17.61
CA ARG A 240 11.51 -8.74 -18.40
C ARG A 240 12.69 -8.13 -17.64
N PHE A 241 12.41 -7.31 -16.62
CA PHE A 241 13.39 -6.69 -15.74
C PHE A 241 13.48 -7.38 -14.37
N GLY A 242 12.77 -8.52 -14.20
CA GLY A 242 12.75 -9.32 -12.97
C GLY A 242 11.89 -8.74 -11.87
N ILE A 243 10.88 -8.00 -12.25
CA ILE A 243 9.88 -7.46 -11.32
C ILE A 243 8.59 -8.26 -11.52
N GLU A 244 8.18 -8.98 -10.48
CA GLU A 244 6.90 -9.66 -10.44
C GLU A 244 5.78 -8.65 -10.17
N VAL A 245 4.73 -8.74 -10.96
CA VAL A 245 3.53 -7.92 -10.82
C VAL A 245 2.37 -8.79 -10.37
N PHE A 246 1.79 -8.45 -9.25
CA PHE A 246 0.73 -9.22 -8.62
C PHE A 246 -0.65 -8.76 -9.09
N GLU A 247 -1.59 -9.71 -9.12
CA GLU A 247 -3.00 -9.39 -9.24
C GLU A 247 -3.55 -8.84 -7.90
N PRO A 248 -4.52 -7.91 -7.91
CA PRO A 248 -5.05 -7.28 -6.70
C PRO A 248 -5.54 -8.27 -5.65
N GLY A 249 -6.22 -9.36 -6.08
CA GLY A 249 -6.71 -10.39 -5.18
C GLY A 249 -5.61 -11.13 -4.42
N THR A 250 -4.49 -11.40 -5.07
CA THR A 250 -3.31 -12.01 -4.45
C THR A 250 -2.63 -11.05 -3.50
N SER A 251 -2.41 -9.80 -3.94
CA SER A 251 -1.78 -8.77 -3.10
C SER A 251 -2.57 -8.49 -1.82
N ASN A 252 -3.88 -8.26 -1.93
CA ASN A 252 -4.67 -7.91 -0.75
C ASN A 252 -4.77 -9.08 0.26
N THR A 253 -4.85 -10.32 -0.23
CA THR A 253 -4.84 -11.51 0.64
C THR A 253 -3.50 -11.66 1.36
N LEU A 254 -2.38 -11.51 0.65
CA LEU A 254 -1.05 -11.53 1.23
C LEU A 254 -0.88 -10.44 2.29
N MET A 255 -1.28 -9.20 1.97
CA MET A 255 -1.16 -8.07 2.91
C MET A 255 -2.06 -8.26 4.14
N ALA A 256 -3.26 -8.83 3.96
CA ALA A 256 -4.14 -9.17 5.09
C ALA A 256 -3.53 -10.27 5.98
N ALA A 257 -2.90 -11.30 5.40
CA ALA A 257 -2.23 -12.35 6.17
C ALA A 257 -1.04 -11.79 6.97
N LEU A 258 -0.27 -10.88 6.38
CA LEU A 258 0.83 -10.20 7.06
C LEU A 258 0.34 -9.25 8.16
N LEU A 259 -0.81 -8.62 8.00
CA LEU A 259 -1.47 -7.88 9.07
C LEU A 259 -1.80 -8.80 10.24
N MET A 260 -2.45 -9.94 9.98
CA MET A 260 -2.80 -10.91 11.03
C MET A 260 -1.55 -11.46 11.73
N HIS A 261 -0.49 -11.73 10.98
CA HIS A 261 0.81 -12.13 11.53
C HIS A 261 1.34 -11.07 12.51
N ASP A 262 1.39 -9.79 12.13
CA ASP A 262 1.90 -8.72 13.00
C ASP A 262 1.05 -8.55 14.26
N LEU A 263 -0.28 -8.69 14.15
CA LEU A 263 -1.18 -8.61 15.31
C LEU A 263 -0.96 -9.78 16.28
N SER A 264 -0.60 -10.97 15.80
CA SER A 264 -0.40 -12.15 16.63
C SER A 264 1.00 -12.24 17.24
N THR A 265 2.02 -11.70 16.57
CA THR A 265 3.42 -11.82 17.01
C THR A 265 3.97 -10.55 17.65
N GLY A 266 3.21 -9.45 17.61
CA GLY A 266 3.74 -8.12 17.88
C GLY A 266 4.67 -7.67 16.74
N SER A 267 4.46 -6.53 16.16
CA SER A 267 5.34 -6.00 15.10
C SER A 267 6.63 -5.46 15.70
N PRO A 268 7.74 -6.22 15.73
CA PRO A 268 8.96 -5.80 16.41
C PRO A 268 9.55 -4.55 15.74
N THR A 269 10.01 -3.61 16.55
CA THR A 269 10.74 -2.43 16.08
C THR A 269 12.22 -2.77 15.89
N ARG A 270 12.84 -2.13 14.91
CA ARG A 270 14.28 -2.18 14.65
C ARG A 270 14.95 -0.89 15.17
N GLY A 271 16.26 -0.80 15.06
CA GLY A 271 17.02 0.33 15.59
C GLY A 271 16.64 1.70 15.00
N HIS A 272 16.17 1.72 13.74
CA HIS A 272 15.75 2.94 13.06
C HIS A 272 14.45 2.76 12.28
N PRO A 273 13.59 3.80 12.19
CA PRO A 273 12.31 3.73 11.48
C PRO A 273 12.43 3.29 10.01
N TRP A 274 13.49 3.67 9.31
CA TRP A 274 13.71 3.26 7.92
C TRP A 274 13.91 1.73 7.77
N GLN A 275 14.46 1.08 8.79
CA GLN A 275 14.61 -0.38 8.80
C GLN A 275 13.25 -1.07 8.92
N ASP A 276 12.36 -0.55 9.77
CA ASP A 276 11.00 -1.05 9.89
C ASP A 276 10.26 -0.96 8.55
N GLU A 277 10.43 0.14 7.82
CA GLU A 277 9.86 0.33 6.50
C GLU A 277 10.47 -0.62 5.44
N ALA A 278 11.79 -0.76 5.43
CA ALA A 278 12.49 -1.62 4.47
C ALA A 278 12.13 -3.10 4.64
N TYR A 279 12.09 -3.58 5.87
CA TYR A 279 11.71 -4.97 6.17
C TYR A 279 10.20 -5.23 6.05
N ALA A 280 9.38 -4.19 5.90
CA ALA A 280 7.97 -4.33 5.59
C ALA A 280 7.68 -4.80 4.15
N ALA A 281 8.67 -4.74 3.26
CA ALA A 281 8.60 -5.30 1.89
C ALA A 281 9.03 -6.79 1.89
N VAL A 282 8.28 -7.64 2.58
CA VAL A 282 8.62 -9.08 2.77
C VAL A 282 8.75 -9.88 1.47
N HIS A 283 8.09 -9.43 0.39
CA HIS A 283 8.20 -10.00 -0.95
C HIS A 283 9.50 -9.59 -1.68
N GLY A 284 10.39 -8.83 -1.02
CA GLY A 284 11.62 -8.30 -1.59
C GLY A 284 11.44 -7.14 -2.58
N GLY A 285 10.26 -6.94 -3.10
CA GLY A 285 9.82 -5.80 -3.90
C GLY A 285 10.84 -5.28 -4.90
N LEU A 286 10.81 -3.98 -5.12
CA LEU A 286 11.75 -3.27 -5.98
C LEU A 286 13.16 -3.16 -5.36
N TRP A 287 13.32 -3.48 -4.08
CA TRP A 287 14.60 -3.44 -3.36
C TRP A 287 15.67 -4.34 -4.00
N ARG A 288 15.28 -5.50 -4.51
CA ARG A 288 16.18 -6.50 -5.10
C ARG A 288 16.22 -6.45 -6.62
N ALA A 289 15.53 -5.50 -7.25
CA ALA A 289 15.56 -5.33 -8.70
C ALA A 289 16.99 -5.05 -9.18
N ALA A 290 17.37 -5.67 -10.30
CA ALA A 290 18.70 -5.52 -10.90
C ALA A 290 18.98 -4.09 -11.36
N TYR A 291 17.94 -3.41 -11.85
CA TYR A 291 18.01 -2.09 -12.41
C TYR A 291 17.28 -1.08 -11.54
N ASP A 292 17.76 0.13 -11.51
CA ASP A 292 17.02 1.28 -11.04
C ASP A 292 15.65 1.33 -11.73
N PRO A 293 14.53 1.30 -10.98
CA PRO A 293 13.20 1.16 -11.57
C PRO A 293 12.85 2.29 -12.54
N ARG A 294 13.30 3.51 -12.28
CA ARG A 294 13.05 4.68 -13.14
C ARG A 294 13.79 4.55 -14.47
N SER A 295 15.00 4.01 -14.45
CA SER A 295 15.82 3.80 -15.64
C SER A 295 15.31 2.67 -16.55
N ALA A 296 14.50 1.76 -16.02
CA ALA A 296 13.91 0.63 -16.73
C ALA A 296 12.45 0.85 -17.16
N LEU A 297 11.72 1.77 -16.49
CA LEU A 297 10.26 1.93 -16.65
C LEU A 297 9.84 2.21 -18.10
N GLY A 298 10.53 3.10 -18.80
CA GLY A 298 10.24 3.43 -20.20
C GLY A 298 10.43 2.25 -21.14
N LEU A 299 11.50 1.46 -20.95
CA LEU A 299 11.74 0.25 -21.72
C LEU A 299 10.71 -0.83 -21.42
N ALA A 300 10.32 -0.99 -20.16
CA ALA A 300 9.25 -1.90 -19.77
C ALA A 300 7.93 -1.53 -20.47
N ALA A 301 7.60 -0.24 -20.55
CA ALA A 301 6.42 0.24 -21.26
C ALA A 301 6.47 -0.10 -22.76
N ILE A 302 7.61 0.13 -23.43
CA ILE A 302 7.78 -0.19 -24.85
C ILE A 302 7.61 -1.70 -25.08
N LEU A 303 8.26 -2.52 -24.25
CA LEU A 303 8.25 -3.99 -24.39
C LEU A 303 6.91 -4.62 -23.99
N GLY A 304 6.13 -3.95 -23.15
CA GLY A 304 4.81 -4.41 -22.69
C GLY A 304 3.64 -3.86 -23.53
N PHE A 305 3.88 -2.95 -24.47
CA PHE A 305 2.80 -2.25 -25.17
C PHE A 305 1.87 -3.19 -25.98
N GLY A 306 2.41 -4.28 -26.52
CA GLY A 306 1.62 -5.31 -27.21
C GLY A 306 0.87 -6.27 -26.30
N SER A 307 1.25 -6.36 -25.02
CA SER A 307 0.72 -7.30 -24.03
C SER A 307 -0.21 -6.62 -23.00
N ALA A 308 -0.41 -5.31 -23.11
CA ALA A 308 -1.19 -4.51 -22.16
C ALA A 308 -2.70 -4.43 -22.49
N ARG A 309 -3.20 -5.35 -23.33
CA ARG A 309 -4.63 -5.45 -23.70
C ARG A 309 -5.43 -6.23 -22.68
#